data_b5558a54c3402f3c422295304d427b47
#
_entry.id   b5558a54c3402f3c422295304d427b47
#
_cell.length_a   1.000
_cell.length_b   1.000
_cell.length_c   1.000
_cell.angle_alpha   90.00
_cell.angle_beta   90.00
_cell.angle_gamma   90.00
#
_symmetry.space_group_name_H-M   'P 1'
#
loop_
_entity.id
_entity.type
_entity.pdbx_description
1 polymer ?
#
loop_
_entity_poly.entity_id
_entity_poly.type
_entity_poly.pdbx_seq_one_letter_code
_entity_poly.pdbx_strand_id
1 'polypeptide(L)'
;MSIKDFIQKITWMNNKELKNLINTFLKENKLEKGLLNIEVKKAWFDLMNNGVGNYTTHVSLRKRTLYIKLSSPALKEELSYGKEKLIKLINERLKENIVEKIILN
;
A
#
# COMPACT_ATOMS: atom_id res chain seq x y z
N MET A 1 4.79 -24.38 6.79
CA MET A 1 5.68 -23.79 7.83
C MET A 1 4.85 -23.14 8.90
N SER A 2 5.09 -23.48 10.16
CA SER A 2 4.41 -22.85 11.28
C SER A 2 5.05 -21.49 11.60
N ILE A 3 4.32 -20.64 12.33
CA ILE A 3 4.84 -19.35 12.79
C ILE A 3 6.07 -19.53 13.67
N LYS A 4 6.11 -20.57 14.50
CA LYS A 4 7.27 -20.88 15.33
C LYS A 4 8.51 -21.18 14.49
N ASP A 5 8.37 -21.98 13.44
CA ASP A 5 9.46 -22.33 12.54
C ASP A 5 9.96 -21.10 11.79
N PHE A 6 9.03 -20.24 11.37
CA PHE A 6 9.35 -18.98 10.71
C PHE A 6 10.17 -18.06 11.63
N ILE A 7 9.74 -17.87 12.87
CA ILE A 7 10.43 -17.02 13.84
C ILE A 7 11.82 -17.56 14.17
N GLN A 8 11.98 -18.89 14.31
CA GLN A 8 13.30 -19.48 14.56
C GLN A 8 14.27 -19.25 13.40
N LYS A 9 13.79 -19.37 12.17
CA LYS A 9 14.63 -19.21 10.99
C LYS A 9 15.13 -17.78 10.82
N ILE A 10 14.33 -16.76 11.13
CA ILE A 10 14.74 -15.37 10.97
C ILE A 10 15.91 -14.98 11.88
N THR A 11 16.10 -15.68 13.01
CA THR A 11 17.19 -15.40 13.94
C THR A 11 18.57 -15.69 13.33
N TRP A 12 18.66 -16.58 12.36
CA TRP A 12 19.90 -17.07 11.77
C TRP A 12 20.16 -16.58 10.36
N MET A 13 19.29 -15.74 9.80
CA MET A 13 19.35 -15.33 8.40
C MET A 13 19.96 -13.96 8.21
N ASN A 14 20.69 -13.78 7.08
CA ASN A 14 21.08 -12.45 6.63
C ASN A 14 19.87 -11.72 6.01
N ASN A 15 20.04 -10.42 5.70
CA ASN A 15 18.95 -9.61 5.17
C ASN A 15 18.34 -10.13 3.87
N LYS A 16 19.17 -10.68 2.98
CA LYS A 16 18.71 -11.22 1.70
C LYS A 16 17.88 -12.48 1.88
N GLU A 17 18.39 -13.41 2.70
CA GLU A 17 17.69 -14.64 3.04
C GLU A 17 16.38 -14.37 3.76
N LEU A 18 16.40 -13.42 4.70
CA LEU A 18 15.21 -13.01 5.44
C LEU A 18 14.14 -12.45 4.51
N LYS A 19 14.51 -11.59 3.57
CA LYS A 19 13.59 -11.02 2.60
C LYS A 19 12.94 -12.10 1.74
N ASN A 20 13.72 -13.06 1.27
CA ASN A 20 13.22 -14.18 0.47
C ASN A 20 12.26 -15.06 1.27
N LEU A 21 12.59 -15.32 2.53
CA LEU A 21 11.74 -16.13 3.41
C LEU A 21 10.41 -15.43 3.70
N ILE A 22 10.43 -14.13 3.96
CA ILE A 22 9.23 -13.35 4.20
C ILE A 22 8.31 -13.38 2.98
N ASN A 23 8.86 -13.19 1.79
CA ASN A 23 8.10 -13.25 0.55
C ASN A 23 7.45 -14.62 0.35
N THR A 24 8.20 -15.69 0.59
CA THR A 24 7.69 -17.07 0.50
C THR A 24 6.57 -17.31 1.52
N PHE A 25 6.78 -16.88 2.77
CA PHE A 25 5.80 -17.02 3.83
C PHE A 25 4.49 -16.30 3.49
N LEU A 26 4.57 -15.06 3.01
CA LEU A 26 3.40 -14.27 2.63
C LEU A 26 2.61 -14.91 1.49
N LYS A 27 3.30 -15.45 0.50
CA LYS A 27 2.66 -16.15 -0.62
C LYS A 27 1.95 -17.42 -0.17
N GLU A 28 2.62 -18.25 0.63
CA GLU A 28 2.05 -19.49 1.14
C GLU A 28 0.84 -19.27 2.04
N ASN A 29 0.82 -18.18 2.80
CA ASN A 29 -0.24 -17.88 3.76
C ASN A 29 -1.27 -16.88 3.23
N LYS A 30 -1.18 -16.49 1.97
CA LYS A 30 -2.12 -15.54 1.33
C LYS A 30 -2.20 -14.19 2.04
N LEU A 31 -1.11 -13.77 2.69
CA LEU A 31 -1.03 -12.49 3.41
C LEU A 31 -0.50 -11.36 2.54
N GLU A 32 -0.02 -11.66 1.34
CA GLU A 32 0.58 -10.69 0.44
C GLU A 32 -0.35 -9.52 0.12
N LYS A 33 -1.62 -9.80 -0.16
CA LYS A 33 -2.62 -8.76 -0.45
C LYS A 33 -2.87 -7.83 0.73
N GLY A 34 -2.95 -8.40 1.93
CA GLY A 34 -3.14 -7.62 3.15
C GLY A 34 -1.98 -6.69 3.43
N LEU A 35 -0.75 -7.20 3.29
CA LEU A 35 0.45 -6.40 3.47
C LEU A 35 0.54 -5.27 2.45
N LEU A 36 0.21 -5.55 1.19
CA LEU A 36 0.22 -4.56 0.13
C LEU A 36 -0.78 -3.43 0.42
N ASN A 37 -1.96 -3.76 0.93
CA ASN A 37 -2.94 -2.75 1.35
C ASN A 37 -2.39 -1.85 2.45
N ILE A 38 -1.67 -2.40 3.42
CA ILE A 38 -1.04 -1.63 4.49
C ILE A 38 0.01 -0.69 3.92
N GLU A 39 0.87 -1.17 3.02
CA GLU A 39 1.92 -0.36 2.39
C GLU A 39 1.33 0.78 1.55
N VAL A 40 0.29 0.50 0.78
CA VAL A 40 -0.38 1.51 -0.04
C VAL A 40 -1.04 2.57 0.83
N LYS A 41 -1.70 2.15 1.89
CA LYS A 41 -2.32 3.07 2.86
C LYS A 41 -1.27 3.99 3.48
N LYS A 42 -0.15 3.44 3.91
CA LYS A 42 0.95 4.21 4.49
C LYS A 42 1.52 5.20 3.47
N ALA A 43 1.73 4.75 2.23
CA ALA A 43 2.23 5.62 1.17
C ALA A 43 1.28 6.79 0.90
N TRP A 44 -0.03 6.53 0.88
CA TRP A 44 -1.02 7.58 0.69
C TRP A 44 -0.94 8.63 1.79
N PHE A 45 -0.95 8.23 3.06
CA PHE A 45 -0.90 9.16 4.18
C PHE A 45 0.44 9.91 4.25
N ASP A 46 1.55 9.27 3.88
CA ASP A 46 2.85 9.92 3.82
C ASP A 46 2.89 11.01 2.73
N LEU A 47 2.28 10.76 1.58
CA LEU A 47 2.21 11.72 0.49
C LEU A 47 1.23 12.86 0.77
N MET A 48 0.18 12.58 1.54
CA MET A 48 -0.90 13.51 1.81
C MET A 48 -0.80 14.16 3.21
N ASN A 49 0.40 14.26 3.74
CA ASN A 49 0.63 14.84 5.07
C ASN A 49 0.41 16.37 5.13
N ASN A 50 0.10 16.99 4.00
CA ASN A 50 -0.19 18.43 3.89
C ASN A 50 -1.63 18.80 4.27
N GLY A 51 -2.36 17.92 4.95
CA GLY A 51 -3.73 18.14 5.38
C GLY A 51 -4.78 17.29 4.68
N VAL A 52 -4.50 16.79 3.48
CA VAL A 52 -5.44 15.93 2.74
C VAL A 52 -5.68 14.62 3.49
N GLY A 53 -4.67 14.10 4.16
CA GLY A 53 -4.79 12.88 4.97
C GLY A 53 -5.88 12.99 6.05
N ASN A 54 -6.08 14.16 6.62
CA ASN A 54 -7.11 14.39 7.65
C ASN A 54 -8.53 14.24 7.10
N TYR A 55 -8.71 14.41 5.80
CA TYR A 55 -9.99 14.26 5.12
C TYR A 55 -10.16 12.89 4.46
N THR A 56 -9.15 12.04 4.55
CA THR A 56 -9.21 10.67 4.02
C THR A 56 -9.81 9.75 5.07
N THR A 57 -10.97 9.18 4.78
CA THR A 57 -11.68 8.28 5.70
C THR A 57 -11.43 6.82 5.42
N HIS A 58 -11.03 6.46 4.19
CA HIS A 58 -10.80 5.09 3.82
C HIS A 58 -9.81 5.00 2.65
N VAL A 59 -8.91 4.03 2.71
CA VAL A 59 -7.94 3.72 1.65
C VAL A 59 -7.90 2.21 1.48
N SER A 60 -8.13 1.72 0.27
CA SER A 60 -7.99 0.30 -0.01
C SER A 60 -7.51 0.08 -1.44
N LEU A 61 -6.80 -1.02 -1.65
CA LEU A 61 -6.32 -1.44 -2.96
C LEU A 61 -7.01 -2.75 -3.34
N ARG A 62 -7.63 -2.78 -4.53
CA ARG A 62 -8.25 -3.99 -5.09
C ARG A 62 -7.91 -4.08 -6.57
N LYS A 63 -7.30 -5.17 -6.97
CA LYS A 63 -6.99 -5.45 -8.39
C LYS A 63 -6.34 -4.25 -9.09
N ARG A 64 -5.30 -3.69 -8.49
CA ARG A 64 -4.53 -2.55 -9.01
C ARG A 64 -5.32 -1.24 -9.09
N THR A 65 -6.50 -1.19 -8.48
CA THR A 65 -7.30 0.02 -8.35
C THR A 65 -7.25 0.50 -6.91
N LEU A 66 -6.86 1.75 -6.72
CA LEU A 66 -6.81 2.38 -5.40
C LEU A 66 -8.12 3.11 -5.14
N TYR A 67 -8.80 2.71 -4.08
CA TYR A 67 -10.06 3.33 -3.66
C TYR A 67 -9.79 4.25 -2.48
N ILE A 68 -10.06 5.54 -2.66
CA ILE A 68 -9.89 6.57 -1.64
C ILE A 68 -11.24 7.19 -1.35
N LYS A 69 -11.62 7.21 -0.08
CA LYS A 69 -12.84 7.90 0.36
C LYS A 69 -12.45 9.17 1.09
N LEU A 70 -12.99 10.28 0.63
CA LEU A 70 -12.72 11.60 1.19
C LEU A 70 -13.98 12.19 1.83
N SER A 71 -13.81 12.85 2.96
CA SER A 71 -14.92 13.53 3.65
C SER A 71 -15.20 14.94 3.08
N SER A 72 -14.31 15.46 2.24
CA SER A 72 -14.48 16.78 1.62
C SER A 72 -14.78 16.67 0.13
N PRO A 73 -15.96 17.10 -0.32
CA PRO A 73 -16.28 17.13 -1.76
C PRO A 73 -15.36 18.04 -2.57
N ALA A 74 -14.92 19.15 -1.98
CA ALA A 74 -14.01 20.09 -2.62
C ALA A 74 -12.66 19.45 -2.91
N LEU A 75 -12.10 18.69 -1.95
CA LEU A 75 -10.84 17.97 -2.14
C LEU A 75 -11.00 16.85 -3.16
N LYS A 76 -12.11 16.13 -3.14
CA LYS A 76 -12.39 15.09 -4.11
C LYS A 76 -12.34 15.65 -5.53
N GLU A 77 -13.00 16.77 -5.77
CA GLU A 77 -13.00 17.42 -7.07
C GLU A 77 -11.59 17.87 -7.47
N GLU A 78 -10.89 18.53 -6.56
CA GLU A 78 -9.53 19.00 -6.82
C GLU A 78 -8.56 17.87 -7.15
N LEU A 79 -8.58 16.78 -6.37
CA LEU A 79 -7.72 15.63 -6.61
C LEU A 79 -8.08 14.87 -7.89
N SER A 80 -9.34 14.95 -8.32
CA SER A 80 -9.77 14.26 -9.55
C SER A 80 -9.07 14.81 -10.80
N TYR A 81 -8.59 16.04 -10.78
CA TYR A 81 -7.88 16.63 -11.90
C TYR A 81 -6.42 16.15 -12.01
N GLY A 82 -5.89 15.57 -10.95
CA GLY A 82 -4.49 15.11 -10.92
C GLY A 82 -4.31 13.62 -10.67
N LYS A 83 -5.27 12.79 -11.05
CA LYS A 83 -5.22 11.34 -10.79
C LYS A 83 -3.97 10.67 -11.36
N GLU A 84 -3.59 11.00 -12.58
CA GLU A 84 -2.41 10.40 -13.22
C GLU A 84 -1.13 10.73 -12.44
N LYS A 85 -1.01 11.96 -11.96
CA LYS A 85 0.12 12.38 -11.15
C LYS A 85 0.12 11.66 -9.80
N LEU A 86 -1.04 11.46 -9.19
CA LEU A 86 -1.17 10.72 -7.94
C LEU A 86 -0.75 9.26 -8.10
N ILE A 87 -1.17 8.62 -9.19
CA ILE A 87 -0.77 7.25 -9.51
C ILE A 87 0.74 7.15 -9.60
N LYS A 88 1.36 8.08 -10.31
CA LYS A 88 2.81 8.12 -10.47
C LYS A 88 3.53 8.29 -9.14
N LEU A 89 3.07 9.22 -8.32
CA LEU A 89 3.67 9.48 -7.00
C LEU A 89 3.55 8.27 -6.06
N ILE A 90 2.40 7.62 -6.05
CA ILE A 90 2.18 6.42 -5.23
C ILE A 90 3.10 5.29 -5.69
N ASN A 91 3.18 5.04 -6.99
CA ASN A 91 4.02 3.98 -7.52
C ASN A 91 5.51 4.25 -7.29
N GLU A 92 5.94 5.49 -7.38
CA GLU A 92 7.31 5.88 -7.04
C GLU A 92 7.61 5.62 -5.56
N ARG A 93 6.67 5.93 -4.68
CA ARG A 93 6.80 5.69 -3.24
C ARG A 93 6.88 4.20 -2.92
N LEU A 94 6.10 3.39 -3.62
CA LEU A 94 6.09 1.94 -3.46
C LEU A 94 7.25 1.25 -4.20
N LYS A 95 7.94 1.96 -5.08
CA LYS A 95 9.04 1.47 -5.93
C LYS A 95 8.63 0.36 -6.89
N GLU A 96 7.33 0.28 -7.19
CA GLU A 96 6.76 -0.69 -8.14
C GLU A 96 5.51 -0.12 -8.79
N ASN A 97 5.19 -0.57 -9.99
CA ASN A 97 3.97 -0.19 -10.69
C ASN A 97 2.79 -1.03 -10.17
N ILE A 98 2.27 -0.65 -9.03
CA ILE A 98 1.19 -1.38 -8.35
C ILE A 98 -0.19 -0.80 -8.66
N VAL A 99 -0.30 0.52 -8.64
CA VAL A 99 -1.57 1.22 -8.86
C VAL A 99 -1.70 1.62 -10.32
N GLU A 100 -2.78 1.20 -10.97
CA GLU A 100 -3.09 1.57 -12.35
C GLU A 100 -4.22 2.58 -12.43
N LYS A 101 -5.10 2.60 -11.43
CA LYS A 101 -6.29 3.45 -11.42
C LYS A 101 -6.59 3.92 -10.01
N ILE A 102 -7.12 5.15 -9.89
CA ILE A 102 -7.61 5.70 -8.62
C ILE A 102 -9.09 6.04 -8.76
N ILE A 103 -9.87 5.63 -7.75
CA ILE A 103 -11.28 5.99 -7.63
C ILE A 103 -11.43 6.82 -6.36
N LEU A 104 -11.93 8.04 -6.51
CA LEU A 104 -12.19 8.96 -5.40
C LEU A 104 -13.70 8.98 -5.11
N ASN A 105 -14.06 8.67 -3.88
CA ASN A 105 -15.47 8.65 -3.45
C ASN A 105 -15.77 9.74 -2.43
#